data_41db75987f0c4f196f13d4959fddc51e
#
_entry.id   41db75987f0c4f196f13d4959fddc51e
#
_cell.length_a   1.000
_cell.length_b   1.000
_cell.length_c   1.000
_cell.angle_alpha   90.00
_cell.angle_beta   90.00
_cell.angle_gamma   90.00
#
_symmetry.space_group_name_H-M   'P 1'
#
loop_
_entity.id
_entity.type
_entity.pdbx_description
1 polymer ?
#
loop_
_entity_poly.entity_id
_entity_poly.type
_entity_poly.pdbx_seq_one_letter_code
_entity_poly.pdbx_strand_id
1 'polypeptide(L)'
;MAVSSPYDFEVPWRPNFEAKMALVWALASALIIAFSWAVPLFSQFSALLAVGCALAAACRGYQAYQRLLDASRLRSFGKAFIDLGELEKKALQAAQRQALWLGTGFPWTDIEASKLHTLISLGVVRTLGKAAQQTEGAYWVHGLAPENDLYSELAHLVGHTLIVGTTRVGKTRLFDLLIAQAIFRGETVIIIDPKGDHALARNARVACDASGVGERFVYFHPAHPDRSACIDPLRNWNRKTELASRVAALIPSETGADPFTAFGWKVLNDITNGMIATGHRPNLVQLRRYVEGGPESLLQRALKVHFTRQVKDWESRAASHIRRYKDRLLEAYIAFYREIAIHEAQSVDLDGLISTYEHNREHFQKMVASLIPILSMLTSDPLQALLSPDFEPGHERLVTDMSKIIHGNKVVYIGLDSLADSTVGSAIGSILLADLAAVAGDRYNYGIDSLTPVNLFIDEAAEVLNQPAIQLMNKGGGADFRVTIATQTFADFASRLGDENKARQVLANTNNKIALRVLDSETQKYLAEGMPQIKVRSMALRYGHNVDSHVQDEYTASYQEQIMEAEAEFFPAAMLGELPPLHFIARLSGGRTLKGRFPILLTQP
;
A
#
# COMPACT_ATOMS: atom_id res chain seq x y z
N MET A 1 -10.47 22.92 -25.26
CA MET A 1 -10.03 21.75 -26.06
C MET A 1 -9.73 22.24 -27.45
N ALA A 2 -8.48 22.31 -27.86
CA ALA A 2 -8.11 22.56 -29.24
C ALA A 2 -8.52 21.32 -30.06
N VAL A 3 -9.40 21.51 -31.01
CA VAL A 3 -9.78 20.46 -31.97
C VAL A 3 -8.51 20.15 -32.76
N SER A 4 -7.86 19.00 -32.50
CA SER A 4 -6.71 18.54 -33.27
C SER A 4 -7.16 18.41 -34.73
N SER A 5 -6.45 19.05 -35.64
CA SER A 5 -6.70 18.92 -37.08
C SER A 5 -6.59 17.42 -37.45
N PRO A 6 -7.47 16.88 -38.31
CA PRO A 6 -7.33 15.54 -38.83
C PRO A 6 -5.99 15.30 -39.54
N TYR A 7 -5.27 16.36 -39.88
CA TYR A 7 -3.95 16.33 -40.50
C TYR A 7 -2.79 16.30 -39.51
N ASP A 8 -3.05 16.39 -38.18
CA ASP A 8 -2.02 16.38 -37.14
C ASP A 8 -1.57 14.98 -36.73
N PHE A 9 -1.96 13.93 -37.49
CA PHE A 9 -1.46 12.58 -37.26
C PHE A 9 -0.05 12.45 -37.81
N GLU A 10 0.93 12.65 -36.93
CA GLU A 10 2.32 12.33 -37.24
C GLU A 10 2.67 10.93 -36.74
N VAL A 11 3.23 10.11 -37.64
CA VAL A 11 3.86 8.83 -37.24
C VAL A 11 5.06 9.16 -36.36
N PRO A 12 5.04 8.80 -35.07
CA PRO A 12 6.03 9.29 -34.11
C PRO A 12 7.48 8.93 -34.47
N TRP A 13 7.68 7.90 -35.28
CA TRP A 13 9.02 7.35 -35.62
C TRP A 13 9.12 7.08 -37.12
N ARG A 14 8.98 8.09 -37.90
CA ARG A 14 9.34 8.08 -39.31
C ARG A 14 10.81 8.49 -39.52
N PRO A 15 11.41 8.16 -40.64
CA PRO A 15 12.74 8.68 -41.00
C PRO A 15 12.78 10.20 -40.88
N ASN A 16 13.88 10.74 -40.36
CA ASN A 16 14.04 12.18 -40.18
C ASN A 16 14.27 12.89 -41.52
N PHE A 17 13.17 13.14 -42.25
CA PHE A 17 13.20 13.88 -43.52
C PHE A 17 13.56 15.34 -43.30
N GLU A 18 13.23 15.92 -42.15
CA GLU A 18 13.55 17.29 -41.77
C GLU A 18 15.07 17.52 -41.76
N ALA A 19 15.86 16.56 -41.30
CA ALA A 19 17.31 16.64 -41.31
C ALA A 19 17.85 16.65 -42.74
N LYS A 20 17.29 15.80 -43.64
CA LYS A 20 17.66 15.82 -45.05
C LYS A 20 17.30 17.12 -45.73
N MET A 21 16.09 17.64 -45.45
CA MET A 21 15.64 18.92 -46.03
C MET A 21 16.41 20.10 -45.47
N ALA A 22 16.77 20.09 -44.20
CA ALA A 22 17.63 21.12 -43.61
C ALA A 22 18.98 21.17 -44.32
N LEU A 23 19.59 19.99 -44.61
CA LEU A 23 20.83 19.90 -45.35
C LEU A 23 20.67 20.43 -46.77
N VAL A 24 19.60 20.06 -47.50
CA VAL A 24 19.32 20.54 -48.86
C VAL A 24 19.18 22.06 -48.91
N TRP A 25 18.41 22.64 -47.98
CA TRP A 25 18.24 24.10 -47.89
C TRP A 25 19.54 24.81 -47.50
N ALA A 26 20.37 24.23 -46.62
CA ALA A 26 21.67 24.78 -46.28
C ALA A 26 22.63 24.75 -47.45
N LEU A 27 22.68 23.64 -48.21
CA LEU A 27 23.47 23.53 -49.45
C LEU A 27 22.98 24.52 -50.50
N ALA A 28 21.66 24.66 -50.68
CA ALA A 28 21.10 25.64 -51.63
C ALA A 28 21.50 27.07 -51.27
N SER A 29 21.44 27.44 -49.99
CA SER A 29 21.91 28.75 -49.51
C SER A 29 23.39 28.96 -49.78
N ALA A 30 24.23 27.97 -49.50
CA ALA A 30 25.68 28.03 -49.78
C ALA A 30 25.99 28.17 -51.28
N LEU A 31 25.29 27.43 -52.13
CA LEU A 31 25.45 27.51 -53.59
C LEU A 31 25.00 28.87 -54.15
N ILE A 32 23.91 29.45 -53.63
CA ILE A 32 23.44 30.78 -54.04
C ILE A 32 24.46 31.85 -53.65
N ILE A 33 25.06 31.75 -52.43
CA ILE A 33 26.09 32.65 -51.99
C ILE A 33 27.35 32.51 -52.92
N ALA A 34 27.78 31.29 -53.21
CA ALA A 34 28.91 31.05 -54.10
C ALA A 34 28.65 31.60 -55.50
N PHE A 35 27.44 31.40 -56.03
CA PHE A 35 27.06 31.91 -57.34
C PHE A 35 27.00 33.44 -57.36
N SER A 36 26.55 34.10 -56.27
CA SER A 36 26.51 35.57 -56.17
C SER A 36 27.92 36.21 -56.19
N TRP A 37 28.93 35.47 -55.72
CA TRP A 37 30.33 35.87 -55.83
C TRP A 37 30.88 35.76 -57.26
N ALA A 38 30.39 34.75 -58.01
CA ALA A 38 30.82 34.57 -59.40
C ALA A 38 30.12 35.50 -60.42
N VAL A 39 28.86 35.96 -60.10
CA VAL A 39 28.05 36.80 -60.99
C VAL A 39 27.48 38.00 -60.21
N PRO A 40 28.20 39.13 -60.11
CA PRO A 40 27.86 40.28 -59.25
C PRO A 40 26.56 41.00 -59.63
N LEU A 41 26.10 40.89 -60.87
CA LEU A 41 24.87 41.56 -61.37
C LEU A 41 23.59 41.20 -60.64
N PHE A 42 23.52 40.10 -59.94
CA PHE A 42 22.32 39.62 -59.22
C PHE A 42 22.48 39.62 -57.68
N SER A 43 23.48 40.35 -57.13
CA SER A 43 23.89 40.22 -55.74
C SER A 43 22.81 40.49 -54.70
N GLN A 44 21.87 41.45 -54.93
CA GLN A 44 20.81 41.75 -53.97
C GLN A 44 19.71 40.71 -53.97
N PHE A 45 19.33 40.19 -55.14
CA PHE A 45 18.30 39.13 -55.24
C PHE A 45 18.84 37.80 -54.68
N SER A 46 20.09 37.47 -55.00
CA SER A 46 20.70 36.25 -54.51
C SER A 46 20.92 36.28 -52.99
N ALA A 47 21.23 37.44 -52.40
CA ALA A 47 21.32 37.59 -50.95
C ALA A 47 19.96 37.31 -50.24
N LEU A 48 18.86 37.88 -50.75
CA LEU A 48 17.52 37.63 -50.23
C LEU A 48 17.13 36.13 -50.33
N LEU A 49 17.43 35.52 -51.46
CA LEU A 49 17.16 34.09 -51.71
C LEU A 49 18.00 33.21 -50.78
N ALA A 50 19.29 33.52 -50.60
CA ALA A 50 20.17 32.81 -49.68
C ALA A 50 19.71 32.88 -48.22
N VAL A 51 19.27 34.08 -47.78
CA VAL A 51 18.68 34.28 -46.45
C VAL A 51 17.40 33.46 -46.30
N GLY A 52 16.52 33.48 -47.31
CA GLY A 52 15.30 32.65 -47.31
C GLY A 52 15.60 31.14 -47.16
N CYS A 53 16.60 30.65 -47.95
CA CYS A 53 17.05 29.25 -47.82
C CYS A 53 17.68 28.97 -46.44
N ALA A 54 18.46 29.89 -45.91
CA ALA A 54 19.05 29.74 -44.57
C ALA A 54 17.98 29.66 -43.45
N LEU A 55 16.94 30.53 -43.53
CA LEU A 55 15.82 30.48 -42.62
C LEU A 55 15.04 29.16 -42.76
N ALA A 56 14.81 28.68 -43.97
CA ALA A 56 14.18 27.36 -44.20
C ALA A 56 15.03 26.22 -43.63
N ALA A 57 16.34 26.29 -43.80
CA ALA A 57 17.28 25.34 -43.21
C ALA A 57 17.23 25.36 -41.69
N ALA A 58 17.22 26.54 -41.07
CA ALA A 58 17.12 26.70 -39.62
C ALA A 58 15.78 26.14 -39.08
N CYS A 59 14.65 26.46 -39.70
CA CYS A 59 13.34 25.93 -39.32
C CYS A 59 13.29 24.39 -39.40
N ARG A 60 13.78 23.84 -40.51
CA ARG A 60 13.86 22.37 -40.70
C ARG A 60 14.87 21.74 -39.76
N GLY A 61 15.99 22.39 -39.50
CA GLY A 61 16.98 21.95 -38.53
C GLY A 61 16.42 21.88 -37.09
N TYR A 62 15.64 22.87 -36.69
CA TYR A 62 14.94 22.84 -35.40
C TYR A 62 13.96 21.66 -35.30
N GLN A 63 13.14 21.44 -36.34
CA GLN A 63 12.23 20.30 -36.40
C GLN A 63 13.00 18.96 -36.37
N ALA A 64 14.10 18.86 -37.11
CA ALA A 64 14.98 17.70 -37.11
C ALA A 64 15.57 17.40 -35.73
N TYR A 65 15.99 18.45 -35.02
CA TYR A 65 16.53 18.34 -33.67
C TYR A 65 15.48 17.81 -32.69
N GLN A 66 14.24 18.32 -32.72
CA GLN A 66 13.14 17.80 -31.90
C GLN A 66 12.90 16.30 -32.14
N ARG A 67 12.93 15.86 -33.41
CA ARG A 67 12.79 14.44 -33.78
C ARG A 67 13.94 13.57 -33.24
N LEU A 68 15.16 14.09 -33.25
CA LEU A 68 16.32 13.40 -32.67
C LEU A 68 16.21 13.28 -31.16
N LEU A 69 15.71 14.31 -30.48
CA LEU A 69 15.45 14.27 -29.04
C LEU A 69 14.40 13.22 -28.70
N ASP A 70 13.29 13.15 -29.45
CA ASP A 70 12.25 12.14 -29.26
C ASP A 70 12.80 10.71 -29.43
N ALA A 71 13.56 10.50 -30.50
CA ALA A 71 14.18 9.22 -30.76
C ALA A 71 15.23 8.82 -29.69
N SER A 72 15.95 9.79 -29.14
CA SER A 72 16.94 9.54 -28.08
C SER A 72 16.27 9.18 -26.75
N ARG A 73 15.13 9.83 -26.41
CA ARG A 73 14.35 9.52 -25.20
C ARG A 73 13.88 8.06 -25.18
N LEU A 74 13.42 7.53 -26.30
CA LEU A 74 12.98 6.14 -26.41
C LEU A 74 14.11 5.12 -26.18
N ARG A 75 15.35 5.54 -26.36
CA ARG A 75 16.56 4.71 -26.19
C ARG A 75 17.27 4.97 -24.86
N SER A 76 16.72 5.86 -24.02
CA SER A 76 17.33 6.19 -22.73
C SER A 76 16.94 5.12 -21.70
N PHE A 77 17.93 4.45 -21.15
CA PHE A 77 17.77 3.49 -20.06
C PHE A 77 18.69 3.88 -18.91
N GLY A 78 18.26 3.60 -17.69
CA GLY A 78 19.12 3.77 -16.51
C GLY A 78 18.33 3.76 -15.23
N LYS A 79 18.98 3.29 -14.16
CA LYS A 79 18.47 3.43 -12.79
C LYS A 79 18.79 4.83 -12.32
N ALA A 80 17.82 5.49 -11.72
CA ALA A 80 18.02 6.75 -11.02
C ALA A 80 18.33 6.46 -9.55
N PHE A 81 19.14 7.32 -8.94
CA PHE A 81 19.47 7.27 -7.51
C PHE A 81 19.20 8.65 -6.92
N ILE A 82 18.84 8.67 -5.66
CA ILE A 82 18.63 9.91 -4.89
C ILE A 82 19.23 9.74 -3.52
N ASP A 83 19.95 10.72 -3.05
CA ASP A 83 20.41 10.76 -1.66
C ASP A 83 19.31 11.30 -0.72
N LEU A 84 19.52 11.08 0.57
CA LEU A 84 18.52 11.42 1.58
C LEU A 84 18.27 12.92 1.67
N GLY A 85 19.31 13.76 1.52
CA GLY A 85 19.18 15.22 1.59
C GLY A 85 18.46 15.81 0.38
N GLU A 86 18.66 15.23 -0.81
CA GLU A 86 17.90 15.61 -2.01
C GLU A 86 16.42 15.18 -1.89
N LEU A 87 16.17 13.98 -1.36
CA LEU A 87 14.81 13.50 -1.10
C LEU A 87 14.09 14.39 -0.08
N GLU A 88 14.76 14.78 1.00
CA GLU A 88 14.20 15.69 1.99
C GLU A 88 13.79 17.03 1.38
N LYS A 89 14.68 17.65 0.57
CA LYS A 89 14.35 18.89 -0.15
C LYS A 89 13.12 18.73 -1.04
N LYS A 90 13.06 17.66 -1.83
CA LYS A 90 11.90 17.37 -2.69
C LYS A 90 10.63 17.13 -1.87
N ALA A 91 10.72 16.38 -0.76
CA ALA A 91 9.61 16.10 0.13
C ALA A 91 9.03 17.38 0.77
N LEU A 92 9.90 18.27 1.28
CA LEU A 92 9.49 19.54 1.88
C LEU A 92 8.89 20.50 0.85
N GLN A 93 9.47 20.57 -0.35
CA GLN A 93 8.89 21.36 -1.46
C GLN A 93 7.53 20.81 -1.90
N ALA A 94 7.36 19.49 -1.96
CA ALA A 94 6.10 18.85 -2.25
C ALA A 94 5.06 19.13 -1.15
N ALA A 95 5.45 19.03 0.12
CA ALA A 95 4.61 19.30 1.28
C ALA A 95 4.08 20.75 1.30
N GLN A 96 4.89 21.74 0.91
CA GLN A 96 4.43 23.12 0.75
C GLN A 96 3.29 23.26 -0.26
N ARG A 97 3.22 22.36 -1.24
CA ARG A 97 2.15 22.29 -2.25
C ARG A 97 1.04 21.31 -1.87
N GLN A 98 1.01 20.83 -0.62
CA GLN A 98 0.09 19.78 -0.16
C GLN A 98 0.16 18.51 -1.04
N ALA A 99 1.36 18.13 -1.46
CA ALA A 99 1.59 17.03 -2.37
C ALA A 99 2.67 16.06 -1.87
N LEU A 100 2.63 14.84 -2.41
CA LEU A 100 3.61 13.78 -2.24
C LEU A 100 4.37 13.60 -3.57
N TRP A 101 5.69 13.55 -3.54
CA TRP A 101 6.50 13.28 -4.71
C TRP A 101 6.55 11.78 -5.01
N LEU A 102 6.25 11.38 -6.25
CA LEU A 102 6.19 9.98 -6.66
C LEU A 102 7.40 9.54 -7.52
N GLY A 103 8.27 10.46 -7.88
CA GLY A 103 9.37 10.24 -8.81
C GLY A 103 9.28 11.13 -10.04
N THR A 104 9.85 10.69 -11.16
CA THR A 104 9.83 11.42 -12.43
C THR A 104 9.04 10.69 -13.51
N GLY A 105 8.45 11.44 -14.42
CA GLY A 105 7.65 10.90 -15.52
C GLY A 105 6.71 11.94 -16.13
N PHE A 106 5.53 11.50 -16.55
CA PHE A 106 4.57 12.37 -17.23
C PHE A 106 3.12 11.90 -17.00
N PRO A 107 2.14 12.81 -17.16
CA PRO A 107 0.73 12.44 -17.20
C PRO A 107 0.49 11.50 -18.39
N TRP A 108 -0.22 10.41 -18.17
CA TRP A 108 -0.63 9.49 -19.22
C TRP A 108 -1.96 9.96 -19.80
N THR A 109 -1.94 10.34 -21.07
CA THR A 109 -3.11 10.87 -21.79
C THR A 109 -3.38 10.05 -23.06
N ASP A 110 -4.44 10.42 -23.79
CA ASP A 110 -4.79 9.82 -25.09
C ASP A 110 -3.65 9.93 -26.10
N ILE A 111 -2.79 10.96 -25.97
CA ILE A 111 -1.64 11.17 -26.85
C ILE A 111 -0.59 10.07 -26.62
N GLU A 112 -0.20 9.83 -25.36
CA GLU A 112 0.78 8.81 -25.00
C GLU A 112 0.26 7.41 -25.29
N ALA A 113 -1.02 7.17 -25.03
CA ALA A 113 -1.68 5.92 -25.36
C ALA A 113 -1.69 5.66 -26.87
N SER A 114 -2.02 6.67 -27.68
CA SER A 114 -1.97 6.56 -29.16
C SER A 114 -0.56 6.29 -29.68
N LYS A 115 0.46 6.94 -29.12
CA LYS A 115 1.87 6.66 -29.43
C LYS A 115 2.25 5.22 -29.08
N LEU A 116 1.82 4.72 -27.90
CA LEU A 116 2.07 3.35 -27.46
C LEU A 116 1.49 2.35 -28.46
N HIS A 117 0.21 2.46 -28.79
CA HIS A 117 -0.46 1.56 -29.73
C HIS A 117 0.16 1.61 -31.14
N THR A 118 0.55 2.80 -31.60
CA THR A 118 1.26 2.95 -32.87
C THR A 118 2.58 2.23 -32.89
N LEU A 119 3.39 2.34 -31.82
CA LEU A 119 4.67 1.61 -31.72
C LEU A 119 4.47 0.10 -31.69
N ILE A 120 3.47 -0.38 -30.95
CA ILE A 120 3.16 -1.81 -30.89
C ILE A 120 2.76 -2.31 -32.29
N SER A 121 1.87 -1.58 -33.01
CA SER A 121 1.40 -1.98 -34.34
C SER A 121 2.50 -1.94 -35.41
N LEU A 122 3.43 -0.99 -35.34
CA LEU A 122 4.59 -0.90 -36.24
C LEU A 122 5.69 -1.92 -35.91
N GLY A 123 5.59 -2.61 -34.78
CA GLY A 123 6.61 -3.52 -34.26
C GLY A 123 7.81 -2.78 -33.68
N VAL A 124 7.81 -2.66 -32.36
CA VAL A 124 8.83 -1.91 -31.56
C VAL A 124 10.25 -2.30 -31.94
N VAL A 125 10.51 -3.59 -32.16
CA VAL A 125 11.82 -4.11 -32.53
C VAL A 125 12.30 -3.57 -33.88
N ARG A 126 11.39 -3.41 -34.85
CA ARG A 126 11.72 -2.82 -36.17
C ARG A 126 12.06 -1.33 -36.04
N THR A 127 11.42 -0.63 -35.12
CA THR A 127 11.55 0.82 -34.92
C THR A 127 12.78 1.19 -34.07
N LEU A 128 13.00 0.48 -32.97
CA LEU A 128 14.06 0.78 -32.00
C LEU A 128 15.30 -0.09 -32.13
N GLY A 129 15.23 -1.14 -32.94
CA GLY A 129 16.33 -2.05 -33.22
C GLY A 129 16.68 -3.01 -32.06
N LYS A 130 17.84 -3.65 -32.13
CA LYS A 130 18.28 -4.68 -31.17
C LYS A 130 18.41 -4.15 -29.73
N ALA A 131 18.60 -2.84 -29.52
CA ALA A 131 18.68 -2.23 -28.18
C ALA A 131 17.39 -2.46 -27.37
N ALA A 132 16.23 -2.48 -28.00
CA ALA A 132 14.95 -2.75 -27.33
C ALA A 132 14.83 -4.20 -26.83
N GLN A 133 15.55 -5.14 -27.44
CA GLN A 133 15.53 -6.56 -27.05
C GLN A 133 16.49 -6.89 -25.90
N GLN A 134 17.48 -6.03 -25.65
CA GLN A 134 18.52 -6.28 -24.65
C GLN A 134 18.19 -5.71 -23.27
N THR A 135 17.05 -5.03 -23.14
CA THR A 135 16.63 -4.40 -21.89
C THR A 135 15.63 -5.27 -21.12
N GLU A 136 15.71 -5.23 -19.81
CA GLU A 136 14.74 -5.88 -18.93
C GLU A 136 13.43 -5.09 -18.92
N GLY A 137 12.55 -5.35 -19.89
CA GLY A 137 11.23 -4.71 -20.05
C GLY A 137 11.22 -3.56 -21.06
N ALA A 138 10.04 -2.98 -21.24
CA ALA A 138 9.76 -1.95 -22.25
C ALA A 138 10.15 -0.54 -21.77
N TYR A 139 11.44 -0.24 -21.64
CA TYR A 139 11.93 1.08 -21.24
C TYR A 139 11.43 2.21 -22.15
N TRP A 140 11.25 1.92 -23.44
CA TRP A 140 10.79 2.87 -24.45
C TRP A 140 9.43 3.50 -24.10
N VAL A 141 8.57 2.83 -23.34
CA VAL A 141 7.29 3.38 -22.88
C VAL A 141 7.50 4.64 -22.05
N HIS A 142 8.59 4.72 -21.28
CA HIS A 142 8.92 5.90 -20.50
C HIS A 142 9.44 7.07 -21.35
N GLY A 143 9.95 6.79 -22.54
CA GLY A 143 10.42 7.80 -23.50
C GLY A 143 9.35 8.45 -24.37
N LEU A 144 8.06 8.09 -24.21
CA LEU A 144 6.95 8.61 -25.02
C LEU A 144 6.68 10.10 -24.81
N ALA A 145 7.04 10.65 -23.65
CA ALA A 145 6.96 12.07 -23.34
C ALA A 145 8.17 12.53 -22.48
N PRO A 146 8.41 13.86 -22.36
CA PRO A 146 9.44 14.40 -21.49
C PRO A 146 9.15 14.10 -20.02
N GLU A 147 10.19 13.78 -19.26
CA GLU A 147 10.10 13.58 -17.81
C GLU A 147 9.95 14.90 -17.06
N ASN A 148 9.06 14.90 -16.07
CA ASN A 148 8.91 15.95 -15.07
C ASN A 148 8.75 15.29 -13.68
N ASP A 149 8.92 16.07 -12.62
CA ASP A 149 8.57 15.59 -11.28
C ASP A 149 7.07 15.29 -11.18
N LEU A 150 6.73 14.11 -10.66
CA LEU A 150 5.36 13.65 -10.50
C LEU A 150 4.90 13.82 -9.06
N TYR A 151 3.68 14.31 -8.89
CA TYR A 151 3.09 14.57 -7.60
C TYR A 151 1.68 13.99 -7.47
N SER A 152 1.38 13.47 -6.27
CA SER A 152 0.02 13.15 -5.82
C SER A 152 -0.40 14.12 -4.72
N GLU A 153 -1.62 14.57 -4.70
CA GLU A 153 -2.13 15.41 -3.60
C GLU A 153 -2.20 14.62 -2.29
N LEU A 154 -1.78 15.21 -1.17
CA LEU A 154 -1.83 14.57 0.15
C LEU A 154 -3.26 14.24 0.57
N ALA A 155 -4.23 15.06 0.16
CA ALA A 155 -5.66 14.80 0.40
C ALA A 155 -6.14 13.49 -0.25
N HIS A 156 -5.52 13.05 -1.35
CA HIS A 156 -5.88 11.79 -2.00
C HIS A 156 -5.41 10.55 -1.22
N LEU A 157 -4.42 10.68 -0.32
CA LEU A 157 -3.89 9.55 0.46
C LEU A 157 -4.90 9.00 1.48
N VAL A 158 -5.89 9.80 1.88
CA VAL A 158 -6.99 9.34 2.76
C VAL A 158 -7.85 8.26 2.08
N GLY A 159 -7.85 8.24 0.74
CA GLY A 159 -8.48 7.19 -0.07
C GLY A 159 -7.60 5.96 -0.25
N HIS A 160 -6.56 5.82 0.56
CA HIS A 160 -5.63 4.69 0.60
C HIS A 160 -4.93 4.39 -0.74
N THR A 161 -3.85 3.64 -0.67
CA THR A 161 -3.00 3.34 -1.84
C THR A 161 -2.71 1.85 -1.92
N LEU A 162 -2.92 1.27 -3.11
CA LEU A 162 -2.52 -0.07 -3.46
C LEU A 162 -1.28 -0.03 -4.35
N ILE A 163 -0.24 -0.76 -3.98
CA ILE A 163 0.95 -0.99 -4.79
C ILE A 163 0.97 -2.45 -5.21
N VAL A 164 0.96 -2.70 -6.52
CA VAL A 164 0.98 -4.07 -7.06
C VAL A 164 2.24 -4.28 -7.89
N GLY A 165 2.88 -5.42 -7.71
CA GLY A 165 4.04 -5.78 -8.52
C GLY A 165 4.67 -7.10 -8.11
N THR A 166 5.30 -7.79 -9.05
CA THR A 166 5.99 -9.06 -8.77
C THR A 166 7.20 -8.84 -7.84
N THR A 167 7.89 -9.91 -7.50
CA THR A 167 9.13 -9.84 -6.72
C THR A 167 10.23 -9.08 -7.49
N ARG A 168 11.10 -8.35 -6.75
CA ARG A 168 12.28 -7.63 -7.28
C ARG A 168 11.99 -6.48 -8.26
N VAL A 169 10.76 -6.04 -8.41
CA VAL A 169 10.43 -4.89 -9.28
C VAL A 169 10.55 -3.52 -8.60
N GLY A 170 10.72 -3.50 -7.26
CA GLY A 170 10.97 -2.29 -6.51
C GLY A 170 9.86 -1.86 -5.55
N LYS A 171 8.91 -2.73 -5.14
CA LYS A 171 7.86 -2.40 -4.14
C LYS A 171 8.47 -1.79 -2.88
N THR A 172 9.42 -2.48 -2.24
CA THR A 172 10.10 -2.03 -1.02
C THR A 172 10.88 -0.72 -1.27
N ARG A 173 11.46 -0.52 -2.50
CA ARG A 173 12.15 0.74 -2.84
C ARG A 173 11.19 1.92 -2.95
N LEU A 174 9.97 1.68 -3.43
CA LEU A 174 8.92 2.71 -3.40
C LEU A 174 8.49 2.99 -1.97
N PHE A 175 8.35 1.98 -1.11
CA PHE A 175 8.09 2.17 0.31
C PHE A 175 9.17 3.03 0.99
N ASP A 176 10.47 2.76 0.74
CA ASP A 176 11.56 3.59 1.26
C ASP A 176 11.33 5.08 0.99
N LEU A 177 10.95 5.44 -0.24
CA LEU A 177 10.70 6.83 -0.63
C LEU A 177 9.45 7.43 0.03
N LEU A 178 8.36 6.67 0.11
CA LEU A 178 7.11 7.15 0.69
C LEU A 178 7.21 7.31 2.20
N ILE A 179 7.84 6.35 2.87
CA ILE A 179 8.11 6.35 4.31
C ILE A 179 9.01 7.52 4.71
N ALA A 180 10.14 7.71 4.01
CA ALA A 180 11.04 8.81 4.30
C ALA A 180 10.33 10.17 4.18
N GLN A 181 9.51 10.36 3.14
CA GLN A 181 8.74 11.59 2.98
C GLN A 181 7.73 11.82 4.11
N ALA A 182 7.05 10.78 4.61
CA ALA A 182 6.14 10.89 5.75
C ALA A 182 6.90 11.25 7.04
N ILE A 183 8.10 10.70 7.23
CA ILE A 183 8.99 11.04 8.36
C ILE A 183 9.42 12.52 8.28
N PHE A 184 9.83 13.00 7.11
CA PHE A 184 10.25 14.41 6.89
C PHE A 184 9.10 15.40 7.11
N ARG A 185 7.84 15.00 6.87
CA ARG A 185 6.65 15.80 7.22
C ARG A 185 6.29 15.78 8.71
N GLY A 186 7.00 15.00 9.54
CA GLY A 186 6.72 14.88 10.97
C GLY A 186 5.49 14.03 11.30
N GLU A 187 4.95 13.27 10.34
CA GLU A 187 3.77 12.44 10.49
C GLU A 187 4.07 11.14 11.26
N THR A 188 3.05 10.51 11.83
CA THR A 188 3.18 9.16 12.41
C THR A 188 3.36 8.14 11.29
N VAL A 189 4.29 7.21 11.46
CA VAL A 189 4.55 6.15 10.47
C VAL A 189 4.56 4.79 11.17
N ILE A 190 3.76 3.87 10.66
CA ILE A 190 3.69 2.48 11.12
C ILE A 190 3.97 1.58 9.92
N ILE A 191 4.98 0.74 10.03
CA ILE A 191 5.42 -0.17 8.97
C ILE A 191 5.19 -1.59 9.49
N ILE A 192 4.35 -2.37 8.80
CA ILE A 192 4.16 -3.79 9.06
C ILE A 192 4.79 -4.56 7.90
N ASP A 193 5.82 -5.33 8.23
CA ASP A 193 6.61 -6.08 7.26
C ASP A 193 6.64 -7.57 7.64
N PRO A 194 5.82 -8.41 7.00
CA PRO A 194 5.80 -9.84 7.25
C PRO A 194 7.14 -10.53 7.06
N LYS A 195 7.94 -10.09 6.09
CA LYS A 195 9.25 -10.70 5.79
C LYS A 195 10.36 -10.30 6.75
N GLY A 196 10.22 -9.13 7.41
CA GLY A 196 11.26 -8.62 8.28
C GLY A 196 12.49 -8.07 7.55
N ASP A 197 12.30 -7.27 6.48
CA ASP A 197 13.40 -6.72 5.66
C ASP A 197 14.26 -5.73 6.47
N HIS A 198 15.49 -6.16 6.78
CA HIS A 198 16.46 -5.34 7.49
C HIS A 198 16.81 -4.02 6.77
N ALA A 199 16.74 -3.98 5.42
CA ALA A 199 17.01 -2.78 4.67
C ALA A 199 15.92 -1.74 4.87
N LEU A 200 14.64 -2.14 4.84
CA LEU A 200 13.50 -1.26 5.09
C LEU A 200 13.55 -0.67 6.50
N ALA A 201 13.79 -1.51 7.52
CA ALA A 201 13.96 -1.05 8.91
C ALA A 201 15.09 -0.04 9.05
N ARG A 202 16.26 -0.35 8.47
CA ARG A 202 17.43 0.53 8.51
C ARG A 202 17.16 1.86 7.80
N ASN A 203 16.55 1.84 6.62
CA ASN A 203 16.27 3.04 5.85
C ASN A 203 15.29 3.97 6.58
N ALA A 204 14.26 3.42 7.23
CA ALA A 204 13.37 4.19 8.09
C ALA A 204 14.09 4.81 9.29
N ARG A 205 15.00 4.05 9.93
CA ARG A 205 15.84 4.56 11.03
C ARG A 205 16.74 5.70 10.58
N VAL A 206 17.45 5.52 9.47
CA VAL A 206 18.36 6.54 8.91
C VAL A 206 17.58 7.80 8.51
N ALA A 207 16.35 7.67 8.00
CA ALA A 207 15.50 8.83 7.71
C ALA A 207 15.11 9.60 8.99
N CYS A 208 14.83 8.90 10.10
CA CYS A 208 14.58 9.54 11.40
C CYS A 208 15.84 10.26 11.92
N ASP A 209 16.99 9.61 11.86
CA ASP A 209 18.25 10.18 12.31
C ASP A 209 18.64 11.43 11.50
N ALA A 210 18.45 11.40 10.17
CA ALA A 210 18.71 12.54 9.28
C ALA A 210 17.77 13.73 9.55
N SER A 211 16.53 13.47 9.95
CA SER A 211 15.57 14.52 10.37
C SER A 211 15.82 15.03 11.79
N GLY A 212 16.83 14.56 12.50
CA GLY A 212 17.11 14.92 13.89
C GLY A 212 16.09 14.38 14.91
N VAL A 213 15.32 13.37 14.55
CA VAL A 213 14.23 12.81 15.38
C VAL A 213 14.42 11.29 15.60
N GLY A 214 15.66 10.84 15.73
CA GLY A 214 16.02 9.43 15.90
C GLY A 214 15.30 8.76 17.07
N GLU A 215 14.95 9.49 18.13
CA GLU A 215 14.19 9.01 19.29
C GLU A 215 12.72 8.68 18.97
N ARG A 216 12.21 9.09 17.81
CA ARG A 216 10.88 8.68 17.34
C ARG A 216 10.84 7.25 16.83
N PHE A 217 12.00 6.68 16.45
CA PHE A 217 12.06 5.35 15.85
C PHE A 217 11.88 4.26 16.91
N VAL A 218 10.94 3.36 16.66
CA VAL A 218 10.64 2.18 17.49
C VAL A 218 10.77 0.93 16.64
N TYR A 219 11.51 -0.04 17.14
CA TYR A 219 11.79 -1.31 16.45
C TYR A 219 11.12 -2.47 17.17
N PHE A 220 10.42 -3.32 16.43
CA PHE A 220 9.85 -4.57 16.91
C PHE A 220 10.14 -5.70 15.91
N HIS A 221 10.69 -6.81 16.40
CA HIS A 221 10.93 -8.01 15.60
C HIS A 221 11.10 -9.24 16.51
N PRO A 222 10.30 -10.32 16.35
CA PRO A 222 10.36 -11.50 17.22
C PRO A 222 11.72 -12.18 17.26
N ALA A 223 12.43 -12.25 16.12
CA ALA A 223 13.76 -12.85 16.06
C ALA A 223 14.87 -12.00 16.74
N HIS A 224 14.55 -10.76 17.12
CA HIS A 224 15.50 -9.85 17.78
C HIS A 224 14.90 -9.26 19.07
N PRO A 225 14.52 -10.10 20.05
CA PRO A 225 13.79 -9.65 21.24
C PRO A 225 14.57 -8.63 22.08
N ASP A 226 15.90 -8.75 22.16
CA ASP A 226 16.75 -7.86 22.96
C ASP A 226 16.78 -6.41 22.44
N ARG A 227 16.52 -6.21 21.17
CA ARG A 227 16.52 -4.89 20.49
C ARG A 227 15.12 -4.36 20.28
N SER A 228 14.10 -5.18 20.55
CA SER A 228 12.71 -4.87 20.29
C SER A 228 12.05 -4.13 21.45
N ALA A 229 11.21 -3.16 21.12
CA ALA A 229 10.25 -2.61 22.07
C ALA A 229 9.17 -3.64 22.38
N CYS A 230 8.56 -3.51 23.56
CA CYS A 230 7.39 -4.29 23.92
C CYS A 230 6.13 -3.52 23.48
N ILE A 231 5.31 -4.15 22.64
CA ILE A 231 4.05 -3.56 22.15
C ILE A 231 2.90 -4.40 22.68
N ASP A 232 2.22 -3.89 23.71
CA ASP A 232 1.10 -4.58 24.35
C ASP A 232 -0.21 -4.23 23.64
N PRO A 233 -0.82 -5.14 22.86
CA PRO A 233 -2.04 -4.87 22.09
C PRO A 233 -3.30 -4.78 22.95
N LEU A 234 -3.25 -5.12 24.24
CA LEU A 234 -4.38 -5.05 25.17
C LEU A 234 -4.23 -3.93 26.20
N ARG A 235 -3.25 -3.06 26.05
CA ARG A 235 -2.95 -2.01 27.03
C ARG A 235 -3.92 -0.84 27.01
N ASN A 236 -4.48 -0.51 25.86
CA ASN A 236 -5.37 0.61 25.65
C ASN A 236 -6.78 0.13 25.31
N TRP A 237 -7.81 0.74 25.86
CA TRP A 237 -9.21 0.56 25.50
C TRP A 237 -10.06 1.70 26.05
N ASN A 238 -11.10 2.08 25.34
CA ASN A 238 -12.17 2.97 25.84
C ASN A 238 -13.40 2.16 26.24
N ARG A 239 -13.69 1.07 25.54
CA ARG A 239 -14.78 0.16 25.86
C ARG A 239 -14.20 -1.23 26.18
N LYS A 240 -14.67 -1.84 27.27
CA LYS A 240 -14.22 -3.19 27.68
C LYS A 240 -14.36 -4.24 26.57
N THR A 241 -15.41 -4.13 25.74
CA THR A 241 -15.69 -5.03 24.62
C THR A 241 -14.64 -5.01 23.51
N GLU A 242 -13.86 -3.93 23.41
CA GLU A 242 -12.79 -3.81 22.41
C GLU A 242 -11.70 -4.87 22.61
N LEU A 243 -11.37 -5.18 23.88
CA LEU A 243 -10.34 -6.17 24.21
C LEU A 243 -10.71 -7.56 23.70
N ALA A 244 -11.96 -7.98 23.96
CA ALA A 244 -12.46 -9.25 23.45
C ALA A 244 -12.48 -9.28 21.93
N SER A 245 -12.91 -8.18 21.29
CA SER A 245 -12.97 -8.07 19.83
C SER A 245 -11.61 -8.14 19.16
N ARG A 246 -10.55 -7.55 19.76
CA ARG A 246 -9.18 -7.62 19.24
C ARG A 246 -8.65 -9.06 19.20
N VAL A 247 -8.88 -9.81 20.25
CA VAL A 247 -8.42 -11.21 20.34
C VAL A 247 -9.31 -12.13 19.49
N ALA A 248 -10.64 -11.93 19.52
CA ALA A 248 -11.55 -12.72 18.70
C ALA A 248 -11.35 -12.53 17.19
N ALA A 249 -10.84 -11.37 16.76
CA ALA A 249 -10.49 -11.10 15.36
C ALA A 249 -9.38 -12.01 14.81
N LEU A 250 -8.66 -12.71 15.68
CA LEU A 250 -7.63 -13.68 15.30
C LEU A 250 -8.22 -15.05 14.94
N ILE A 251 -9.46 -15.33 15.37
CA ILE A 251 -10.12 -16.63 15.11
C ILE A 251 -10.49 -16.67 13.62
N PRO A 252 -10.02 -17.66 12.86
CA PRO A 252 -10.42 -17.84 11.46
C PRO A 252 -11.94 -18.05 11.38
N SER A 253 -12.62 -17.26 10.57
CA SER A 253 -14.06 -17.37 10.34
C SER A 253 -14.34 -17.30 8.85
N GLU A 254 -14.88 -18.37 8.27
CA GLU A 254 -15.21 -18.42 6.85
C GLU A 254 -16.47 -17.60 6.52
N THR A 255 -17.43 -17.52 7.44
CA THR A 255 -18.77 -16.97 7.16
C THR A 255 -19.17 -15.73 7.97
N GLY A 256 -18.33 -15.22 8.86
CA GLY A 256 -18.63 -14.03 9.69
C GLY A 256 -19.71 -14.24 10.77
N ALA A 257 -20.49 -15.31 10.72
CA ALA A 257 -21.53 -15.68 11.68
C ALA A 257 -21.27 -17.06 12.32
N ASP A 258 -19.99 -17.41 12.47
CA ASP A 258 -19.57 -18.68 13.04
C ASP A 258 -19.87 -18.75 14.54
N PRO A 259 -20.64 -19.76 15.02
CA PRO A 259 -20.95 -19.93 16.44
C PRO A 259 -19.71 -20.04 17.34
N PHE A 260 -18.61 -20.61 16.81
CA PHE A 260 -17.34 -20.74 17.56
C PHE A 260 -16.70 -19.38 17.81
N THR A 261 -16.68 -18.52 16.80
CA THR A 261 -16.18 -17.15 16.94
C THR A 261 -17.03 -16.33 17.90
N ALA A 262 -18.37 -16.45 17.81
CA ALA A 262 -19.28 -15.74 18.71
C ALA A 262 -19.13 -16.21 20.17
N PHE A 263 -18.99 -17.50 20.38
CA PHE A 263 -18.75 -18.05 21.73
C PHE A 263 -17.37 -17.67 22.24
N GLY A 264 -16.34 -17.78 21.42
CA GLY A 264 -14.98 -17.33 21.78
C GLY A 264 -14.95 -15.86 22.19
N TRP A 265 -15.64 -15.00 21.44
CA TRP A 265 -15.79 -13.59 21.81
C TRP A 265 -16.48 -13.41 23.16
N LYS A 266 -17.59 -14.15 23.42
CA LYS A 266 -18.30 -14.09 24.71
C LYS A 266 -17.37 -14.48 25.86
N VAL A 267 -16.67 -15.60 25.76
CA VAL A 267 -15.74 -16.07 26.79
C VAL A 267 -14.64 -15.04 27.06
N LEU A 268 -14.02 -14.49 26.00
CA LEU A 268 -13.01 -13.44 26.12
C LEU A 268 -13.56 -12.19 26.80
N ASN A 269 -14.79 -11.78 26.46
CA ASN A 269 -15.45 -10.62 27.05
C ASN A 269 -15.71 -10.84 28.55
N ASP A 270 -16.23 -11.99 28.94
CA ASP A 270 -16.55 -12.30 30.34
C ASP A 270 -15.26 -12.37 31.18
N ILE A 271 -14.19 -12.99 30.65
CA ILE A 271 -12.90 -13.06 31.33
C ILE A 271 -12.26 -11.67 31.46
N THR A 272 -12.21 -10.88 30.38
CA THR A 272 -11.64 -9.52 30.42
C THR A 272 -12.38 -8.61 31.38
N ASN A 273 -13.72 -8.67 31.40
CA ASN A 273 -14.54 -7.92 32.36
C ASN A 273 -14.26 -8.34 33.82
N GLY A 274 -14.12 -9.66 34.07
CA GLY A 274 -13.74 -10.16 35.38
C GLY A 274 -12.35 -9.67 35.83
N MET A 275 -11.37 -9.66 34.92
CA MET A 275 -10.03 -9.14 35.19
C MET A 275 -10.08 -7.64 35.55
N ILE A 276 -10.78 -6.83 34.77
CA ILE A 276 -10.93 -5.39 35.04
C ILE A 276 -11.65 -5.15 36.35
N ALA A 277 -12.72 -5.90 36.64
CA ALA A 277 -13.48 -5.80 37.90
C ALA A 277 -12.62 -6.08 39.15
N THR A 278 -11.62 -6.97 38.99
CA THR A 278 -10.66 -7.31 40.06
C THR A 278 -9.45 -6.38 40.12
N GLY A 279 -9.39 -5.33 39.29
CA GLY A 279 -8.27 -4.39 39.22
C GLY A 279 -7.03 -4.93 38.47
N HIS A 280 -7.17 -6.05 37.81
CA HIS A 280 -6.09 -6.61 36.97
C HIS A 280 -6.16 -6.01 35.56
N ARG A 281 -5.02 -5.65 35.02
CA ARG A 281 -4.91 -5.25 33.62
C ARG A 281 -4.92 -6.50 32.75
N PRO A 282 -5.85 -6.63 31.78
CA PRO A 282 -5.85 -7.75 30.85
C PRO A 282 -4.56 -7.81 30.02
N ASN A 283 -4.00 -9.00 29.87
CA ASN A 283 -2.91 -9.30 28.94
C ASN A 283 -3.11 -10.70 28.35
N LEU A 284 -2.40 -11.03 27.26
CA LEU A 284 -2.60 -12.29 26.55
C LEU A 284 -2.26 -13.51 27.40
N VAL A 285 -1.26 -13.43 28.26
CA VAL A 285 -0.84 -14.54 29.14
C VAL A 285 -1.94 -14.90 30.14
N GLN A 286 -2.53 -13.89 30.78
CA GLN A 286 -3.61 -14.12 31.73
C GLN A 286 -4.88 -14.59 31.02
N LEU A 287 -5.18 -14.06 29.84
CA LEU A 287 -6.31 -14.54 29.04
C LEU A 287 -6.13 -16.02 28.68
N ARG A 288 -4.96 -16.41 28.18
CA ARG A 288 -4.66 -17.81 27.92
C ARG A 288 -4.88 -18.68 29.16
N ARG A 289 -4.35 -18.26 30.31
CA ARG A 289 -4.48 -19.00 31.58
C ARG A 289 -5.93 -19.27 31.94
N TYR A 290 -6.83 -18.27 31.80
CA TYR A 290 -8.23 -18.42 32.15
C TYR A 290 -9.05 -19.13 31.08
N VAL A 291 -8.68 -19.04 29.82
CA VAL A 291 -9.33 -19.78 28.73
C VAL A 291 -8.96 -21.28 28.78
N GLU A 292 -7.69 -21.62 29.01
CA GLU A 292 -7.23 -23.02 29.11
C GLU A 292 -7.57 -23.66 30.46
N GLY A 293 -7.26 -22.97 31.54
CA GLY A 293 -7.35 -23.50 32.91
C GLY A 293 -8.72 -23.35 33.55
N GLY A 294 -9.58 -22.51 32.99
CA GLY A 294 -10.87 -22.16 33.57
C GLY A 294 -10.88 -20.87 34.39
N PRO A 295 -12.04 -20.20 34.51
CA PRO A 295 -12.16 -18.90 35.18
C PRO A 295 -12.35 -18.97 36.71
N GLU A 296 -12.26 -20.17 37.33
CA GLU A 296 -12.61 -20.42 38.74
C GLU A 296 -11.93 -19.43 39.70
N SER A 297 -10.63 -19.28 39.61
CA SER A 297 -9.86 -18.40 40.49
C SER A 297 -10.18 -16.91 40.27
N LEU A 298 -10.46 -16.53 39.03
CA LEU A 298 -10.89 -15.18 38.66
C LEU A 298 -12.28 -14.89 39.19
N LEU A 299 -13.23 -15.80 39.00
CA LEU A 299 -14.60 -15.68 39.44
C LEU A 299 -14.67 -15.55 40.98
N GLN A 300 -13.94 -16.41 41.71
CA GLN A 300 -13.88 -16.33 43.16
C GLN A 300 -13.40 -14.96 43.64
N ARG A 301 -12.34 -14.43 43.00
CA ARG A 301 -11.80 -13.10 43.30
C ARG A 301 -12.77 -11.99 42.94
N ALA A 302 -13.41 -12.09 41.77
CA ALA A 302 -14.37 -11.08 41.29
C ALA A 302 -15.59 -10.99 42.21
N LEU A 303 -16.13 -12.14 42.66
CA LEU A 303 -17.22 -12.20 43.63
C LEU A 303 -16.80 -11.57 44.97
N LYS A 304 -15.62 -11.91 45.49
CA LYS A 304 -15.11 -11.33 46.74
C LYS A 304 -14.95 -9.81 46.63
N VAL A 305 -14.36 -9.30 45.54
CA VAL A 305 -14.19 -7.87 45.32
C VAL A 305 -15.55 -7.17 45.22
N HIS A 306 -16.50 -7.76 44.50
CA HIS A 306 -17.87 -7.23 44.38
C HIS A 306 -18.56 -7.15 45.73
N PHE A 307 -18.54 -8.23 46.54
CA PHE A 307 -19.13 -8.25 47.87
C PHE A 307 -18.51 -7.18 48.77
N THR A 308 -17.17 -7.08 48.78
CA THR A 308 -16.46 -6.09 49.61
C THR A 308 -16.84 -4.64 49.24
N ARG A 309 -17.11 -4.37 47.97
CA ARG A 309 -17.43 -3.02 47.47
C ARG A 309 -18.91 -2.66 47.58
N GLN A 310 -19.80 -3.63 47.42
CA GLN A 310 -21.22 -3.36 47.17
C GLN A 310 -22.18 -3.92 48.21
N VAL A 311 -21.74 -4.91 49.01
CA VAL A 311 -22.61 -5.58 49.99
C VAL A 311 -22.12 -5.32 51.40
N LYS A 312 -22.94 -4.64 52.19
CA LYS A 312 -22.60 -4.33 53.58
C LYS A 312 -22.57 -5.61 54.43
N ASP A 313 -21.56 -5.75 55.30
CA ASP A 313 -21.37 -6.87 56.23
C ASP A 313 -21.43 -8.25 55.55
N TRP A 314 -20.95 -8.34 54.31
CA TRP A 314 -21.07 -9.54 53.46
C TRP A 314 -20.44 -10.78 54.08
N GLU A 315 -19.34 -10.65 54.83
CA GLU A 315 -18.64 -11.81 55.43
C GLU A 315 -19.53 -12.52 56.45
N SER A 316 -20.21 -11.77 57.32
CA SER A 316 -21.14 -12.34 58.30
C SER A 316 -22.39 -12.96 57.64
N ARG A 317 -22.88 -12.32 56.59
CA ARG A 317 -24.06 -12.76 55.83
C ARG A 317 -23.78 -13.98 54.96
N ALA A 318 -22.57 -14.11 54.39
CA ALA A 318 -22.12 -15.24 53.62
C ALA A 318 -21.74 -16.47 54.48
N ALA A 319 -21.55 -16.29 55.81
CA ALA A 319 -21.06 -17.34 56.69
C ALA A 319 -21.93 -18.61 56.73
N SER A 320 -23.25 -18.49 56.55
CA SER A 320 -24.15 -19.62 56.43
C SER A 320 -23.95 -20.42 55.17
N HIS A 321 -23.73 -19.75 54.03
CA HIS A 321 -23.47 -20.37 52.74
C HIS A 321 -22.08 -21.06 52.74
N ILE A 322 -21.05 -20.40 53.30
CA ILE A 322 -19.69 -20.96 53.42
C ILE A 322 -19.75 -22.25 54.23
N ARG A 323 -20.46 -22.28 55.38
CA ARG A 323 -20.65 -23.48 56.20
C ARG A 323 -21.40 -24.61 55.47
N ARG A 324 -22.44 -24.22 54.66
CA ARG A 324 -23.23 -25.19 53.90
C ARG A 324 -22.43 -25.92 52.81
N TYR A 325 -21.55 -25.18 52.11
CA TYR A 325 -20.78 -25.72 51.01
C TYR A 325 -19.38 -26.26 51.42
N LYS A 326 -18.98 -26.13 52.70
CA LYS A 326 -17.72 -26.60 53.27
C LYS A 326 -16.50 -26.17 52.42
N ASP A 327 -15.79 -27.15 51.78
CA ASP A 327 -14.57 -26.90 51.01
C ASP A 327 -14.79 -26.30 49.63
N ARG A 328 -16.06 -26.14 49.22
CA ARG A 328 -16.41 -25.56 47.90
C ARG A 328 -16.76 -24.07 48.03
N LEU A 329 -15.72 -23.27 48.31
CA LEU A 329 -15.87 -21.86 48.58
C LEU A 329 -16.45 -21.04 47.42
N LEU A 330 -16.11 -21.42 46.16
CA LEU A 330 -16.61 -20.75 44.98
C LEU A 330 -18.15 -20.93 44.84
N GLU A 331 -18.62 -22.16 45.01
CA GLU A 331 -20.06 -22.47 44.96
C GLU A 331 -20.83 -21.76 46.11
N ALA A 332 -20.20 -21.62 47.30
CA ALA A 332 -20.77 -20.85 48.38
C ALA A 332 -20.93 -19.37 47.99
N TYR A 333 -19.94 -18.79 47.34
CA TYR A 333 -20.00 -17.39 46.87
C TYR A 333 -21.03 -17.21 45.74
N ILE A 334 -21.13 -18.15 44.81
CA ILE A 334 -22.15 -18.10 43.75
C ILE A 334 -23.56 -18.19 44.36
N ALA A 335 -23.78 -19.11 45.32
CA ALA A 335 -25.06 -19.22 46.02
C ALA A 335 -25.42 -17.95 46.79
N PHE A 336 -24.47 -17.38 47.52
CA PHE A 336 -24.66 -16.10 48.24
C PHE A 336 -24.96 -14.95 47.27
N TYR A 337 -24.28 -14.88 46.12
CA TYR A 337 -24.55 -13.89 45.08
C TYR A 337 -25.99 -13.99 44.57
N ARG A 338 -26.42 -15.20 44.19
CA ARG A 338 -27.74 -15.46 43.62
C ARG A 338 -28.89 -15.30 44.60
N GLU A 339 -28.71 -15.73 45.85
CA GLU A 339 -29.77 -15.71 46.86
C GLU A 339 -29.89 -14.35 47.54
N ILE A 340 -28.81 -13.60 47.67
CA ILE A 340 -28.77 -12.38 48.51
C ILE A 340 -28.21 -11.19 47.76
N ALA A 341 -26.97 -11.26 47.30
CA ALA A 341 -26.23 -10.08 46.81
C ALA A 341 -26.81 -9.49 45.51
N ILE A 342 -27.37 -10.32 44.64
CA ILE A 342 -27.99 -9.90 43.37
C ILE A 342 -29.13 -8.91 43.56
N HIS A 343 -29.89 -9.02 44.68
CA HIS A 343 -31.01 -8.15 44.96
C HIS A 343 -30.57 -6.75 45.46
N GLU A 344 -29.33 -6.64 45.93
CA GLU A 344 -28.75 -5.37 46.42
C GLU A 344 -27.87 -4.73 45.33
N ALA A 345 -27.09 -5.53 44.63
CA ALA A 345 -26.11 -5.06 43.64
C ALA A 345 -25.92 -6.12 42.53
N GLN A 346 -26.80 -6.12 41.57
CA GLN A 346 -26.65 -6.98 40.37
C GLN A 346 -25.45 -6.51 39.54
N SER A 347 -24.70 -7.48 39.00
CA SER A 347 -23.57 -7.22 38.09
C SER A 347 -23.65 -8.11 36.85
N VAL A 348 -23.89 -7.50 35.69
CA VAL A 348 -23.91 -8.19 34.41
C VAL A 348 -22.58 -8.86 34.11
N ASP A 349 -21.45 -8.23 34.50
CA ASP A 349 -20.10 -8.80 34.32
C ASP A 349 -19.94 -10.10 35.15
N LEU A 350 -20.48 -10.16 36.37
CA LEU A 350 -20.46 -11.38 37.19
C LEU A 350 -21.40 -12.46 36.66
N ASP A 351 -22.59 -12.08 36.20
CA ASP A 351 -23.56 -13.01 35.60
C ASP A 351 -22.96 -13.69 34.38
N GLY A 352 -22.24 -12.92 33.53
CA GLY A 352 -21.50 -13.46 32.38
C GLY A 352 -20.40 -14.42 32.80
N LEU A 353 -19.58 -14.03 33.78
CA LEU A 353 -18.46 -14.87 34.24
C LEU A 353 -18.94 -16.16 34.92
N ILE A 354 -20.04 -16.10 35.70
CA ILE A 354 -20.70 -17.30 36.27
C ILE A 354 -21.22 -18.19 35.16
N SER A 355 -21.89 -17.64 34.14
CA SER A 355 -22.37 -18.38 33.00
C SER A 355 -21.23 -19.11 32.26
N THR A 356 -20.09 -18.45 32.12
CA THR A 356 -18.89 -19.05 31.52
C THR A 356 -18.30 -20.17 32.38
N TYR A 357 -18.28 -20.02 33.70
CA TYR A 357 -17.85 -21.04 34.65
C TYR A 357 -18.76 -22.28 34.67
N GLU A 358 -20.08 -22.08 34.67
CA GLU A 358 -21.07 -23.17 34.72
C GLU A 358 -21.27 -23.91 33.38
N HIS A 359 -20.64 -23.41 32.32
CA HIS A 359 -20.73 -24.05 31.02
C HIS A 359 -20.10 -25.45 31.03
N ASN A 360 -20.73 -26.41 30.33
CA ASN A 360 -20.18 -27.77 30.26
C ASN A 360 -18.73 -27.75 29.72
N ARG A 361 -17.79 -28.31 30.50
CA ARG A 361 -16.36 -28.21 30.23
C ARG A 361 -15.94 -28.83 28.90
N GLU A 362 -16.52 -29.96 28.50
CA GLU A 362 -16.21 -30.60 27.23
C GLU A 362 -16.70 -29.76 26.04
N HIS A 363 -17.90 -29.21 26.17
CA HIS A 363 -18.47 -28.34 25.16
C HIS A 363 -17.69 -27.03 25.08
N PHE A 364 -17.33 -26.45 26.23
CA PHE A 364 -16.49 -25.24 26.31
C PHE A 364 -15.15 -25.45 25.56
N GLN A 365 -14.42 -26.55 25.86
CA GLN A 365 -13.13 -26.84 25.22
C GLN A 365 -13.27 -26.98 23.69
N LYS A 366 -14.33 -27.59 23.20
CA LYS A 366 -14.60 -27.68 21.76
C LYS A 366 -14.84 -26.31 21.13
N MET A 367 -15.57 -25.45 21.83
CA MET A 367 -15.92 -24.11 21.33
C MET A 367 -14.74 -23.13 21.33
N VAL A 368 -13.76 -23.29 22.23
CA VAL A 368 -12.54 -22.45 22.26
C VAL A 368 -11.32 -23.12 21.60
N ALA A 369 -11.51 -24.28 20.98
CA ALA A 369 -10.42 -25.05 20.40
C ALA A 369 -9.61 -24.30 19.32
N SER A 370 -10.22 -23.39 18.58
CA SER A 370 -9.55 -22.55 17.60
C SER A 370 -8.79 -21.37 18.22
N LEU A 371 -9.19 -20.92 19.42
CA LEU A 371 -8.60 -19.78 20.11
C LEU A 371 -7.33 -20.17 20.88
N ILE A 372 -7.31 -21.36 21.51
CA ILE A 372 -6.20 -21.83 22.35
C ILE A 372 -4.86 -21.86 21.61
N PRO A 373 -4.75 -22.44 20.39
CA PRO A 373 -3.46 -22.43 19.66
C PRO A 373 -2.94 -21.02 19.39
N ILE A 374 -3.83 -20.09 19.05
CA ILE A 374 -3.46 -18.71 18.74
C ILE A 374 -2.92 -18.01 20.00
N LEU A 375 -3.62 -18.14 21.12
CA LEU A 375 -3.13 -17.61 22.40
C LEU A 375 -1.81 -18.27 22.82
N SER A 376 -1.65 -19.57 22.57
CA SER A 376 -0.41 -20.29 22.86
C SER A 376 0.76 -19.73 22.05
N MET A 377 0.58 -19.48 20.76
CA MET A 377 1.59 -18.87 19.88
C MET A 377 1.99 -17.47 20.39
N LEU A 378 1.04 -16.60 20.65
CA LEU A 378 1.29 -15.22 21.06
C LEU A 378 1.85 -15.08 22.49
N THR A 379 1.78 -16.14 23.28
CA THR A 379 2.30 -16.18 24.67
C THR A 379 3.46 -17.15 24.87
N SER A 380 4.04 -17.67 23.78
CA SER A 380 5.30 -18.41 23.83
C SER A 380 6.49 -17.45 23.90
N ASP A 381 7.62 -17.92 24.41
CA ASP A 381 8.87 -17.15 24.38
C ASP A 381 9.41 -17.04 22.94
N PRO A 382 9.87 -15.86 22.47
CA PRO A 382 10.04 -14.60 23.19
C PRO A 382 8.81 -13.65 23.15
N LEU A 383 7.70 -14.04 22.51
CA LEU A 383 6.53 -13.19 22.29
C LEU A 383 5.82 -12.80 23.57
N GLN A 384 5.84 -13.67 24.58
CA GLN A 384 5.28 -13.35 25.90
C GLN A 384 5.84 -12.02 26.42
N ALA A 385 7.16 -11.86 26.42
CA ALA A 385 7.82 -10.66 26.92
C ALA A 385 7.56 -9.43 26.01
N LEU A 386 7.36 -9.64 24.72
CA LEU A 386 7.17 -8.56 23.75
C LEU A 386 5.73 -8.05 23.66
N LEU A 387 4.73 -8.96 23.81
CA LEU A 387 3.30 -8.64 23.65
C LEU A 387 2.53 -8.59 24.99
N SER A 388 3.12 -9.07 26.08
CA SER A 388 2.51 -9.07 27.40
C SER A 388 3.59 -8.76 28.47
N PRO A 389 4.26 -7.61 28.38
CA PRO A 389 5.36 -7.28 29.27
C PRO A 389 4.88 -7.13 30.72
N ASP A 390 5.64 -7.67 31.66
CA ASP A 390 5.45 -7.40 33.08
C ASP A 390 5.98 -5.99 33.41
N PHE A 391 5.20 -5.24 34.20
CA PHE A 391 5.54 -3.87 34.59
C PHE A 391 6.29 -3.83 35.91
N GLU A 392 7.36 -4.61 36.01
CA GLU A 392 8.22 -4.53 37.19
C GLU A 392 9.08 -3.26 37.16
N PRO A 393 9.33 -2.63 38.34
CA PRO A 393 10.26 -1.52 38.44
C PRO A 393 11.66 -1.97 38.01
N GLY A 394 12.24 -1.37 36.98
CA GLY A 394 13.54 -1.73 36.42
C GLY A 394 13.51 -2.37 35.03
N HIS A 395 12.34 -2.43 34.40
CA HIS A 395 12.24 -2.88 33.01
C HIS A 395 12.93 -1.88 32.08
N GLU A 396 14.05 -2.25 31.49
CA GLU A 396 14.90 -1.37 30.66
C GLU A 396 14.32 -1.13 29.26
N ARG A 397 13.42 -2.00 28.77
CA ARG A 397 12.86 -1.92 27.42
C ARG A 397 11.72 -0.92 27.32
N LEU A 398 11.62 -0.27 26.18
CA LEU A 398 10.48 0.59 25.86
C LEU A 398 9.19 -0.26 25.84
N VAL A 399 8.24 0.05 26.73
CA VAL A 399 6.91 -0.56 26.74
C VAL A 399 5.89 0.45 26.21
N THR A 400 5.22 0.10 25.12
CA THR A 400 4.30 0.97 24.40
C THR A 400 3.03 0.22 23.96
N ASP A 401 2.15 0.93 23.30
CA ASP A 401 0.93 0.45 22.65
C ASP A 401 0.62 1.35 21.44
N MET A 402 -0.32 0.97 20.58
CA MET A 402 -0.62 1.72 19.35
C MET A 402 -1.13 3.13 19.63
N SER A 403 -1.87 3.33 20.71
CA SER A 403 -2.33 4.67 21.10
C SER A 403 -1.17 5.60 21.45
N LYS A 404 -0.18 5.13 22.24
CA LYS A 404 1.01 5.91 22.58
C LYS A 404 1.93 6.17 21.40
N ILE A 405 2.06 5.18 20.50
CA ILE A 405 2.80 5.32 19.24
C ILE A 405 2.23 6.48 18.43
N ILE A 406 0.92 6.52 18.26
CA ILE A 406 0.24 7.54 17.47
C ILE A 406 0.30 8.91 18.16
N HIS A 407 -0.02 9.01 19.45
CA HIS A 407 0.04 10.27 20.18
C HIS A 407 1.46 10.84 20.29
N GLY A 408 2.47 9.98 20.32
CA GLY A 408 3.88 10.37 20.35
C GLY A 408 4.49 10.63 18.97
N ASN A 409 3.71 10.63 17.90
CA ASN A 409 4.17 10.76 16.52
C ASN A 409 5.37 9.84 16.20
N LYS A 410 5.33 8.59 16.71
CA LYS A 410 6.44 7.66 16.54
C LYS A 410 6.51 7.12 15.11
N VAL A 411 7.69 6.63 14.76
CA VAL A 411 7.97 5.85 13.53
C VAL A 411 8.24 4.42 13.99
N VAL A 412 7.34 3.49 13.68
CA VAL A 412 7.43 2.12 14.16
C VAL A 412 7.65 1.17 13.01
N TYR A 413 8.69 0.35 13.12
CA TYR A 413 8.91 -0.79 12.24
C TYR A 413 8.54 -2.08 12.99
N ILE A 414 7.66 -2.87 12.39
CA ILE A 414 7.15 -4.14 12.91
C ILE A 414 7.49 -5.23 11.89
N GLY A 415 8.62 -5.91 12.10
CA GLY A 415 8.97 -7.13 11.38
C GLY A 415 8.27 -8.32 12.03
N LEU A 416 7.65 -9.19 11.21
CA LEU A 416 6.85 -10.30 11.74
C LEU A 416 7.54 -11.66 11.64
N ASP A 417 8.66 -11.76 10.92
CA ASP A 417 9.42 -12.99 10.71
C ASP A 417 8.59 -14.16 10.13
N SER A 418 7.66 -13.84 9.24
CA SER A 418 6.73 -14.82 8.67
C SER A 418 7.42 -15.88 7.79
N LEU A 419 8.67 -15.67 7.40
CA LEU A 419 9.49 -16.67 6.71
C LEU A 419 9.86 -17.84 7.63
N ALA A 420 10.05 -17.58 8.92
CA ALA A 420 10.32 -18.62 9.91
C ALA A 420 9.02 -19.31 10.36
N ASP A 421 7.98 -18.53 10.65
CA ASP A 421 6.65 -19.03 11.02
C ASP A 421 5.55 -18.05 10.53
N SER A 422 4.93 -18.40 9.41
CA SER A 422 3.89 -17.57 8.79
C SER A 422 2.62 -17.47 9.65
N THR A 423 2.30 -18.49 10.44
CA THR A 423 1.12 -18.50 11.31
C THR A 423 1.28 -17.54 12.46
N VAL A 424 2.43 -17.59 13.13
CA VAL A 424 2.79 -16.67 14.22
C VAL A 424 2.88 -15.23 13.70
N GLY A 425 3.60 -15.00 12.59
CA GLY A 425 3.70 -13.68 11.97
C GLY A 425 2.34 -13.08 11.62
N SER A 426 1.47 -13.88 11.01
CA SER A 426 0.08 -13.47 10.70
C SER A 426 -0.73 -13.14 11.96
N ALA A 427 -0.59 -13.91 13.05
CA ALA A 427 -1.29 -13.66 14.31
C ALA A 427 -0.83 -12.33 14.95
N ILE A 428 0.49 -12.06 14.98
CA ILE A 428 1.04 -10.81 15.49
C ILE A 428 0.53 -9.62 14.66
N GLY A 429 0.66 -9.69 13.34
CA GLY A 429 0.19 -8.63 12.45
C GLY A 429 -1.30 -8.36 12.61
N SER A 430 -2.09 -9.43 12.73
CA SER A 430 -3.55 -9.35 12.87
C SER A 430 -3.99 -8.70 14.19
N ILE A 431 -3.35 -9.02 15.33
CA ILE A 431 -3.73 -8.42 16.61
C ILE A 431 -3.33 -6.94 16.68
N LEU A 432 -2.17 -6.58 16.11
CA LEU A 432 -1.71 -5.20 16.06
C LEU A 432 -2.58 -4.35 15.11
N LEU A 433 -3.05 -4.90 13.99
CA LEU A 433 -4.02 -4.25 13.12
C LEU A 433 -5.38 -4.08 13.78
N ALA A 434 -5.81 -5.05 14.60
CA ALA A 434 -7.04 -4.91 15.39
C ALA A 434 -6.93 -3.82 16.47
N ASP A 435 -5.77 -3.69 17.12
CA ASP A 435 -5.48 -2.58 18.04
C ASP A 435 -5.51 -1.23 17.30
N LEU A 436 -4.86 -1.13 16.14
CA LEU A 436 -4.88 0.08 15.30
C LEU A 436 -6.30 0.49 14.89
N ALA A 437 -7.14 -0.49 14.51
CA ALA A 437 -8.53 -0.22 14.13
C ALA A 437 -9.34 0.34 15.30
N ALA A 438 -9.11 -0.15 16.53
CA ALA A 438 -9.74 0.39 17.72
C ALA A 438 -9.26 1.83 17.99
N VAL A 439 -7.95 2.09 17.92
CA VAL A 439 -7.40 3.45 18.11
C VAL A 439 -7.92 4.41 17.03
N ALA A 440 -8.11 3.96 15.78
CA ALA A 440 -8.74 4.78 14.74
C ALA A 440 -10.18 5.14 15.07
N GLY A 441 -10.96 4.19 15.63
CA GLY A 441 -12.31 4.44 16.11
C GLY A 441 -12.33 5.47 17.24
N ASP A 442 -11.40 5.40 18.18
CA ASP A 442 -11.26 6.36 19.27
C ASP A 442 -10.90 7.75 18.77
N ARG A 443 -9.96 7.85 17.83
CA ARG A 443 -9.59 9.12 17.19
C ARG A 443 -10.77 9.77 16.47
N TYR A 444 -11.57 8.97 15.78
CA TYR A 444 -12.76 9.45 15.08
C TYR A 444 -13.83 9.98 16.05
N ASN A 445 -14.04 9.27 17.16
CA ASN A 445 -15.11 9.62 18.13
C ASN A 445 -14.70 10.72 19.12
N TYR A 446 -13.43 10.77 19.53
CA TYR A 446 -12.94 11.61 20.63
C TYR A 446 -11.77 12.52 20.22
N GLY A 447 -11.33 12.47 18.96
CA GLY A 447 -10.22 13.29 18.46
C GLY A 447 -10.59 14.77 18.38
N ILE A 448 -9.57 15.63 18.49
CA ILE A 448 -9.68 17.09 18.36
C ILE A 448 -9.36 17.47 16.91
N ASP A 449 -9.85 18.62 16.44
CA ASP A 449 -9.85 19.09 15.03
C ASP A 449 -8.50 19.17 14.28
N SER A 450 -7.37 18.87 14.90
CA SER A 450 -6.05 18.86 14.25
C SER A 450 -5.26 17.57 14.55
N LEU A 451 -5.68 16.48 13.92
CA LEU A 451 -5.00 15.19 14.08
C LEU A 451 -3.75 15.11 13.19
N THR A 452 -2.61 14.73 13.77
CA THR A 452 -1.43 14.36 12.96
C THR A 452 -1.75 13.12 12.11
N PRO A 453 -1.50 13.13 10.79
CA PRO A 453 -1.75 11.98 9.93
C PRO A 453 -1.02 10.72 10.38
N VAL A 454 -1.68 9.57 10.26
CA VAL A 454 -1.10 8.26 10.53
C VAL A 454 -0.91 7.51 9.22
N ASN A 455 0.34 7.33 8.81
CA ASN A 455 0.68 6.58 7.62
C ASN A 455 0.98 5.12 8.00
N LEU A 456 0.13 4.21 7.57
CA LEU A 456 0.27 2.77 7.76
C LEU A 456 0.74 2.13 6.45
N PHE A 457 1.94 1.58 6.46
CA PHE A 457 2.52 0.84 5.34
C PHE A 457 2.51 -0.66 5.66
N ILE A 458 1.92 -1.46 4.79
CA ILE A 458 1.86 -2.92 4.94
C ILE A 458 2.45 -3.56 3.69
N ASP A 459 3.64 -4.15 3.82
CA ASP A 459 4.20 -4.98 2.74
C ASP A 459 3.54 -6.37 2.77
N GLU A 460 3.41 -7.02 1.62
CA GLU A 460 2.73 -8.32 1.46
C GLU A 460 1.43 -8.40 2.29
N ALA A 461 0.55 -7.41 2.10
CA ALA A 461 -0.61 -7.16 2.98
C ALA A 461 -1.56 -8.36 3.09
N ALA A 462 -1.62 -9.22 2.07
CA ALA A 462 -2.43 -10.44 2.11
C ALA A 462 -2.08 -11.37 3.29
N GLU A 463 -0.84 -11.34 3.81
CA GLU A 463 -0.44 -12.22 4.92
C GLU A 463 -1.07 -11.84 6.27
N VAL A 464 -1.41 -10.55 6.47
CA VAL A 464 -1.82 -10.02 7.79
C VAL A 464 -3.23 -9.43 7.79
N LEU A 465 -3.84 -9.21 6.63
CA LEU A 465 -5.17 -8.60 6.55
C LEU A 465 -6.22 -9.46 7.25
N ASN A 466 -7.00 -8.79 8.09
CA ASN A 466 -8.13 -9.32 8.82
C ASN A 466 -9.33 -8.37 8.75
N GLN A 467 -10.47 -8.77 9.30
CA GLN A 467 -11.69 -7.96 9.27
C GLN A 467 -11.53 -6.55 9.90
N PRO A 468 -10.83 -6.37 11.06
CA PRO A 468 -10.54 -5.03 11.57
C PRO A 468 -9.72 -4.17 10.62
N ALA A 469 -8.73 -4.72 9.93
CA ALA A 469 -7.94 -3.98 8.95
C ALA A 469 -8.79 -3.52 7.75
N ILE A 470 -9.73 -4.36 7.30
CA ILE A 470 -10.70 -3.99 6.26
C ILE A 470 -11.59 -2.84 6.74
N GLN A 471 -12.05 -2.90 7.99
CA GLN A 471 -12.84 -1.81 8.59
C GLN A 471 -12.03 -0.52 8.74
N LEU A 472 -10.75 -0.62 9.08
CA LEU A 472 -9.83 0.52 9.11
C LEU A 472 -9.71 1.18 7.73
N MET A 473 -9.58 0.39 6.66
CA MET A 473 -9.57 0.91 5.29
C MET A 473 -10.91 1.52 4.87
N ASN A 474 -12.04 0.98 5.35
CA ASN A 474 -13.36 1.51 5.02
C ASN A 474 -13.68 2.84 5.71
N LYS A 475 -13.16 3.07 6.92
CA LYS A 475 -13.61 4.15 7.82
C LYS A 475 -12.46 5.01 8.37
N GLY A 476 -11.23 4.52 8.30
CA GLY A 476 -10.06 5.16 8.91
C GLY A 476 -9.69 6.51 8.30
N GLY A 477 -10.13 6.80 7.07
CA GLY A 477 -9.92 8.10 6.44
C GLY A 477 -10.46 9.26 7.26
N GLY A 478 -11.60 9.09 7.93
CA GLY A 478 -12.16 10.11 8.83
C GLY A 478 -11.35 10.35 10.11
N ALA A 479 -10.44 9.44 10.46
CA ALA A 479 -9.48 9.55 11.57
C ALA A 479 -8.06 9.93 11.08
N ASP A 480 -7.94 10.38 9.83
CA ASP A 480 -6.70 10.70 9.10
C ASP A 480 -5.68 9.54 9.06
N PHE A 481 -6.19 8.32 8.88
CA PHE A 481 -5.37 7.16 8.55
C PHE A 481 -5.18 7.07 7.04
N ARG A 482 -3.93 6.96 6.61
CA ARG A 482 -3.49 6.83 5.23
C ARG A 482 -2.83 5.47 5.07
N VAL A 483 -3.56 4.50 4.54
CA VAL A 483 -3.09 3.13 4.43
C VAL A 483 -2.49 2.90 3.04
N THR A 484 -1.26 2.42 3.01
CA THR A 484 -0.57 1.98 1.79
C THR A 484 -0.27 0.50 1.92
N ILE A 485 -0.90 -0.30 1.06
CA ILE A 485 -0.71 -1.75 1.04
C ILE A 485 0.04 -2.17 -0.22
N ALA A 486 0.93 -3.15 -0.08
CA ALA A 486 1.60 -3.77 -1.21
C ALA A 486 1.23 -5.25 -1.31
N THR A 487 1.13 -5.75 -2.54
CA THR A 487 0.90 -7.16 -2.85
C THR A 487 1.57 -7.56 -4.15
N GLN A 488 1.63 -8.87 -4.43
CA GLN A 488 2.12 -9.39 -5.70
C GLN A 488 0.98 -9.62 -6.68
N THR A 489 -0.10 -10.26 -6.22
CA THR A 489 -1.24 -10.62 -7.08
C THR A 489 -2.58 -10.34 -6.41
N PHE A 490 -3.63 -10.29 -7.19
CA PHE A 490 -5.01 -10.26 -6.71
C PHE A 490 -5.37 -11.58 -6.00
N ALA A 491 -4.88 -12.70 -6.52
CA ALA A 491 -5.15 -14.03 -5.98
C ALA A 491 -4.65 -14.22 -4.53
N ASP A 492 -3.59 -13.49 -4.10
CA ASP A 492 -3.10 -13.54 -2.72
C ASP A 492 -4.18 -13.09 -1.73
N PHE A 493 -4.92 -12.02 -2.07
CA PHE A 493 -6.04 -11.55 -1.25
C PHE A 493 -7.23 -12.50 -1.28
N ALA A 494 -7.57 -13.04 -2.46
CA ALA A 494 -8.68 -13.98 -2.60
C ALA A 494 -8.42 -15.25 -1.79
N SER A 495 -7.21 -15.79 -1.84
CA SER A 495 -6.78 -16.93 -1.05
C SER A 495 -6.85 -16.67 0.45
N ARG A 496 -6.36 -15.51 0.91
CA ARG A 496 -6.35 -15.15 2.34
C ARG A 496 -7.75 -14.93 2.92
N LEU A 497 -8.62 -14.27 2.16
CA LEU A 497 -9.98 -13.93 2.60
C LEU A 497 -11.00 -15.04 2.33
N GLY A 498 -10.61 -16.09 1.59
CA GLY A 498 -11.47 -17.20 1.21
C GLY A 498 -12.59 -16.84 0.23
N ASP A 499 -12.59 -15.60 -0.30
CA ASP A 499 -13.66 -15.08 -1.18
C ASP A 499 -13.12 -13.96 -2.07
N GLU A 500 -13.27 -14.11 -3.40
CA GLU A 500 -12.90 -13.09 -4.38
C GLU A 500 -13.68 -11.77 -4.22
N ASN A 501 -14.96 -11.83 -3.82
CA ASN A 501 -15.76 -10.62 -3.62
C ASN A 501 -15.24 -9.80 -2.43
N LYS A 502 -14.82 -10.48 -1.35
CA LYS A 502 -14.15 -9.80 -0.22
C LYS A 502 -12.82 -9.19 -0.66
N ALA A 503 -12.03 -9.88 -1.48
CA ALA A 503 -10.80 -9.35 -2.04
C ALA A 503 -11.06 -8.11 -2.88
N ARG A 504 -12.05 -8.15 -3.79
CA ARG A 504 -12.47 -6.99 -4.60
C ARG A 504 -12.94 -5.83 -3.73
N GLN A 505 -13.67 -6.10 -2.64
CA GLN A 505 -14.10 -5.08 -1.69
C GLN A 505 -12.92 -4.38 -1.02
N VAL A 506 -11.91 -5.12 -0.56
CA VAL A 506 -10.68 -4.56 0.04
C VAL A 506 -9.96 -3.67 -0.96
N LEU A 507 -9.76 -4.16 -2.18
CA LEU A 507 -9.05 -3.43 -3.21
C LEU A 507 -9.85 -2.23 -3.76
N ALA A 508 -11.18 -2.27 -3.70
CA ALA A 508 -12.05 -1.15 -4.04
C ALA A 508 -11.90 0.03 -3.07
N ASN A 509 -11.49 -0.23 -1.81
CA ASN A 509 -11.22 0.82 -0.82
C ASN A 509 -9.89 1.56 -1.06
N THR A 510 -9.08 1.12 -2.02
CA THR A 510 -7.85 1.81 -2.41
C THR A 510 -8.11 2.66 -3.66
N ASN A 511 -8.29 3.96 -3.46
CA ASN A 511 -8.60 4.91 -4.56
C ASN A 511 -7.35 5.20 -5.42
N ASN A 512 -6.15 5.06 -4.84
CA ASN A 512 -4.89 5.22 -5.55
C ASN A 512 -4.31 3.84 -5.85
N LYS A 513 -3.99 3.57 -7.11
CA LYS A 513 -3.40 2.31 -7.56
C LYS A 513 -2.09 2.58 -8.29
N ILE A 514 -1.00 1.99 -7.81
CA ILE A 514 0.34 2.08 -8.41
C ILE A 514 0.73 0.68 -8.86
N ALA A 515 0.73 0.45 -10.16
CA ALA A 515 1.13 -0.80 -10.77
C ALA A 515 2.59 -0.73 -11.20
N LEU A 516 3.43 -1.57 -10.63
CA LEU A 516 4.77 -1.90 -11.11
C LEU A 516 4.65 -3.01 -12.17
N ARG A 517 5.72 -3.77 -12.45
CA ARG A 517 5.60 -4.96 -13.32
C ARG A 517 4.68 -5.99 -12.67
N VAL A 518 3.66 -6.42 -13.41
CA VAL A 518 2.69 -7.44 -12.98
C VAL A 518 2.64 -8.53 -14.05
N LEU A 519 2.97 -9.77 -13.69
CA LEU A 519 3.01 -10.88 -14.64
C LEU A 519 1.69 -11.68 -14.66
N ASP A 520 0.94 -11.67 -13.56
CA ASP A 520 -0.33 -12.35 -13.45
C ASP A 520 -1.41 -11.67 -14.29
N SER A 521 -2.04 -12.42 -15.21
CA SER A 521 -3.00 -11.89 -16.18
C SER A 521 -4.32 -11.42 -15.54
N GLU A 522 -4.75 -12.02 -14.44
CA GLU A 522 -5.95 -11.61 -13.72
C GLU A 522 -5.74 -10.26 -13.05
N THR A 523 -4.61 -10.11 -12.37
CA THR A 523 -4.20 -8.84 -11.75
C THR A 523 -4.00 -7.74 -12.79
N GLN A 524 -3.40 -8.06 -13.96
CA GLN A 524 -3.28 -7.12 -15.08
C GLN A 524 -4.65 -6.61 -15.55
N LYS A 525 -5.61 -7.51 -15.74
CA LYS A 525 -6.97 -7.16 -16.14
C LYS A 525 -7.66 -6.29 -15.09
N TYR A 526 -7.60 -6.69 -13.82
CA TYR A 526 -8.17 -5.90 -12.71
C TYR A 526 -7.66 -4.45 -12.68
N LEU A 527 -6.37 -4.24 -12.93
CA LEU A 527 -5.77 -2.90 -12.95
C LEU A 527 -6.16 -2.10 -14.19
N ALA A 528 -6.28 -2.76 -15.35
CA ALA A 528 -6.65 -2.14 -16.62
C ALA A 528 -8.15 -1.84 -16.73
N GLU A 529 -9.03 -2.69 -16.20
CA GLU A 529 -10.49 -2.50 -16.22
C GLU A 529 -10.95 -1.16 -15.60
N GLY A 530 -10.16 -0.61 -14.69
CA GLY A 530 -10.43 0.71 -14.12
C GLY A 530 -10.08 1.88 -15.04
N MET A 531 -9.44 1.66 -16.19
CA MET A 531 -9.03 2.69 -17.14
C MET A 531 -10.04 2.81 -18.29
N PRO A 532 -10.25 4.02 -18.87
CA PRO A 532 -11.18 4.19 -19.97
C PRO A 532 -10.71 3.48 -21.24
N GLN A 533 -11.62 3.24 -22.15
CA GLN A 533 -11.32 2.95 -23.55
C GLN A 533 -11.13 4.25 -24.30
N ILE A 534 -10.20 4.30 -25.23
CA ILE A 534 -9.90 5.49 -26.02
C ILE A 534 -9.96 5.17 -27.52
N LYS A 535 -10.20 6.20 -28.34
CA LYS A 535 -10.06 6.09 -29.79
C LYS A 535 -8.60 6.32 -30.18
N VAL A 536 -7.96 5.28 -30.70
CA VAL A 536 -6.59 5.34 -31.21
C VAL A 536 -6.61 5.47 -32.71
N ARG A 537 -5.80 6.39 -33.23
CA ARG A 537 -5.55 6.52 -34.66
C ARG A 537 -4.30 5.73 -35.01
N SER A 538 -4.42 4.82 -35.96
CA SER A 538 -3.28 4.07 -36.51
C SER A 538 -3.23 4.24 -38.02
N MET A 539 -2.00 4.20 -38.56
CA MET A 539 -1.82 4.23 -40.02
C MET A 539 -1.76 2.79 -40.52
N ALA A 540 -2.70 2.41 -41.35
CA ALA A 540 -2.67 1.16 -42.10
C ALA A 540 -2.07 1.40 -43.46
N LEU A 541 -1.09 0.59 -43.81
CA LEU A 541 -0.45 0.56 -45.14
C LEU A 541 -1.11 -0.54 -45.94
N ARG A 542 -1.76 -0.17 -47.04
CA ARG A 542 -2.31 -1.11 -48.01
C ARG A 542 -1.39 -1.15 -49.24
N TYR A 543 -0.91 -2.32 -49.56
CA TYR A 543 -0.22 -2.62 -50.79
C TYR A 543 -1.19 -3.37 -51.70
N GLY A 544 -1.55 -2.79 -52.83
CA GLY A 544 -2.35 -3.44 -53.86
C GLY A 544 -1.48 -3.73 -55.07
N HIS A 545 -1.50 -4.96 -55.55
CA HIS A 545 -0.98 -5.33 -56.84
C HIS A 545 -2.17 -5.67 -57.72
N ASN A 546 -2.37 -4.88 -58.78
CA ASN A 546 -3.30 -5.26 -59.83
C ASN A 546 -2.51 -5.91 -60.95
N VAL A 547 -2.86 -7.15 -61.23
CA VAL A 547 -2.39 -7.87 -62.40
C VAL A 547 -3.56 -7.86 -63.40
N ASP A 548 -3.41 -7.15 -64.51
CA ASP A 548 -4.39 -7.23 -65.59
C ASP A 548 -4.24 -8.57 -66.30
N SER A 549 -5.28 -9.40 -66.34
CA SER A 549 -5.24 -10.75 -66.94
C SER A 549 -5.06 -10.76 -68.45
N HIS A 550 -5.07 -9.60 -69.11
CA HIS A 550 -4.91 -9.50 -70.57
C HIS A 550 -3.55 -9.00 -71.06
N VAL A 551 -2.73 -8.40 -70.13
CA VAL A 551 -1.37 -7.92 -70.51
C VAL A 551 -0.40 -8.37 -69.45
N GLN A 552 0.42 -9.35 -69.74
CA GLN A 552 1.34 -9.99 -68.75
C GLN A 552 2.50 -9.11 -68.27
N ASP A 553 2.66 -7.90 -68.81
CA ASP A 553 3.82 -7.04 -68.55
C ASP A 553 3.52 -5.72 -67.81
N GLU A 554 2.25 -5.42 -67.44
CA GLU A 554 1.91 -4.20 -66.67
C GLU A 554 1.57 -4.54 -65.24
N TYR A 555 2.55 -4.38 -64.34
CA TYR A 555 2.35 -4.40 -62.90
C TYR A 555 2.08 -2.99 -62.39
N THR A 556 0.84 -2.70 -61.97
CA THR A 556 0.54 -1.46 -61.22
C THR A 556 0.56 -1.77 -59.74
N ALA A 557 1.57 -1.23 -59.04
CA ALA A 557 1.60 -1.25 -57.57
C ALA A 557 0.90 0.00 -57.02
N SER A 558 -0.15 -0.17 -56.29
CA SER A 558 -0.78 0.92 -55.54
C SER A 558 -0.33 0.90 -54.09
N TYR A 559 0.09 2.06 -53.62
CA TYR A 559 0.41 2.30 -52.20
C TYR A 559 -0.63 3.26 -51.67
N GLN A 560 -1.37 2.83 -50.61
CA GLN A 560 -2.38 3.64 -49.98
C GLN A 560 -2.11 3.70 -48.48
N GLU A 561 -1.98 4.90 -47.97
CA GLU A 561 -1.96 5.17 -46.54
C GLU A 561 -3.39 5.51 -46.08
N GLN A 562 -3.89 4.77 -45.10
CA GLN A 562 -5.21 4.99 -44.54
C GLN A 562 -5.09 5.18 -43.02
N ILE A 563 -5.63 6.28 -42.51
CA ILE A 563 -5.79 6.45 -41.07
C ILE A 563 -7.03 5.66 -40.64
N MET A 564 -6.83 4.73 -39.73
CA MET A 564 -7.88 3.94 -39.10
C MET A 564 -8.08 4.41 -37.67
N GLU A 565 -9.32 4.60 -37.26
CA GLU A 565 -9.69 4.79 -35.86
C GLU A 565 -10.23 3.47 -35.32
N ALA A 566 -9.70 3.05 -34.16
CA ALA A 566 -10.15 1.87 -33.43
C ALA A 566 -10.24 2.17 -31.96
N GLU A 567 -11.20 1.56 -31.26
CA GLU A 567 -11.23 1.58 -29.81
C GLU A 567 -10.13 0.69 -29.27
N ALA A 568 -9.39 1.18 -28.27
CA ALA A 568 -8.30 0.47 -27.65
C ALA A 568 -8.21 0.80 -26.15
N GLU A 569 -7.55 -0.07 -25.40
CA GLU A 569 -7.28 0.15 -23.99
C GLU A 569 -6.40 1.39 -23.79
N PHE A 570 -6.71 2.23 -22.82
CA PHE A 570 -5.91 3.40 -22.46
C PHE A 570 -4.47 3.05 -22.11
N PHE A 571 -4.29 1.95 -21.37
CA PHE A 571 -3.00 1.28 -21.17
C PHE A 571 -3.24 -0.24 -21.31
N PRO A 572 -2.66 -0.92 -22.29
CA PRO A 572 -2.89 -2.35 -22.52
C PRO A 572 -2.49 -3.18 -21.30
N ALA A 573 -3.39 -4.06 -20.86
CA ALA A 573 -3.16 -4.91 -19.69
C ALA A 573 -1.84 -5.68 -19.79
N ALA A 574 -1.54 -6.25 -20.95
CA ALA A 574 -0.30 -6.99 -21.20
C ALA A 574 0.98 -6.15 -21.01
N MET A 575 0.91 -4.84 -21.26
CA MET A 575 2.05 -3.94 -21.07
C MET A 575 2.44 -3.74 -19.60
N LEU A 576 1.56 -4.07 -18.66
CA LEU A 576 1.92 -4.13 -17.24
C LEU A 576 2.98 -5.20 -16.97
N GLY A 577 2.98 -6.30 -17.73
CA GLY A 577 4.01 -7.34 -17.66
C GLY A 577 5.36 -6.91 -18.23
N GLU A 578 5.35 -5.92 -19.11
CA GLU A 578 6.53 -5.41 -19.80
C GLU A 578 7.17 -4.18 -19.11
N LEU A 579 6.60 -3.69 -17.99
CA LEU A 579 7.19 -2.55 -17.28
C LEU A 579 8.59 -2.89 -16.76
N PRO A 580 9.58 -2.00 -16.94
CA PRO A 580 10.90 -2.19 -16.34
C PRO A 580 10.85 -2.11 -14.81
N PRO A 581 11.86 -2.66 -14.08
CA PRO A 581 12.01 -2.42 -12.66
C PRO A 581 12.06 -0.92 -12.33
N LEU A 582 11.49 -0.53 -11.19
CA LEU A 582 11.39 0.86 -10.70
C LEU A 582 10.49 1.78 -11.55
N HIS A 583 9.81 1.23 -12.55
CA HIS A 583 8.84 1.95 -13.36
C HIS A 583 7.42 1.59 -12.92
N PHE A 584 6.50 2.54 -13.08
CA PHE A 584 5.11 2.35 -12.70
C PHE A 584 4.15 3.03 -13.67
N ILE A 585 2.92 2.55 -13.67
CA ILE A 585 1.73 3.27 -14.09
C ILE A 585 0.86 3.48 -12.85
N ALA A 586 0.43 4.70 -12.59
CA ALA A 586 -0.39 5.00 -11.41
C ALA A 586 -1.71 5.62 -11.85
N ARG A 587 -2.81 5.13 -11.26
CA ARG A 587 -4.10 5.77 -11.32
C ARG A 587 -4.41 6.37 -9.95
N LEU A 588 -4.51 7.68 -9.90
CA LEU A 588 -4.74 8.44 -8.67
C LEU A 588 -6.20 8.83 -8.51
N SER A 589 -6.61 9.08 -7.29
CA SER A 589 -7.89 9.70 -6.96
C SER A 589 -8.07 10.98 -7.81
N GLY A 590 -9.29 11.25 -8.27
CA GLY A 590 -9.54 12.34 -9.22
C GLY A 590 -9.33 11.97 -10.70
N GLY A 591 -9.04 10.69 -11.01
CA GLY A 591 -9.00 10.16 -12.39
C GLY A 591 -7.71 10.45 -13.16
N ARG A 592 -6.66 10.96 -12.50
CA ARG A 592 -5.36 11.20 -13.13
C ARG A 592 -4.59 9.89 -13.28
N THR A 593 -4.08 9.64 -14.48
CA THR A 593 -3.16 8.53 -14.74
C THR A 593 -1.75 9.07 -15.01
N LEU A 594 -0.74 8.46 -14.41
CA LEU A 594 0.66 8.87 -14.49
C LEU A 594 1.52 7.69 -14.94
N LYS A 595 2.43 7.91 -15.87
CA LYS A 595 3.53 6.99 -16.17
C LYS A 595 4.81 7.55 -15.54
N GLY A 596 5.43 6.78 -14.66
CA GLY A 596 6.60 7.27 -13.95
C GLY A 596 7.65 6.21 -13.70
N ARG A 597 8.78 6.68 -13.17
CA ARG A 597 9.82 5.89 -12.53
C ARG A 597 10.26 6.57 -11.25
N PHE A 598 10.76 5.80 -10.31
CA PHE A 598 11.29 6.33 -9.05
C PHE A 598 12.76 5.90 -8.86
N PRO A 599 13.56 6.73 -8.19
CA PRO A 599 14.95 6.42 -7.91
C PRO A 599 15.09 5.43 -6.75
N ILE A 600 16.27 4.86 -6.63
CA ILE A 600 16.70 4.10 -5.45
C ILE A 600 17.24 5.08 -4.42
N LEU A 601 16.71 5.03 -3.21
CA LEU A 601 17.20 5.83 -2.10
C LEU A 601 18.58 5.31 -1.64
N LEU A 602 19.57 6.18 -1.64
CA LEU A 602 20.88 5.93 -1.08
C LEU A 602 20.90 6.40 0.39
N THR A 603 21.05 5.44 1.30
CA THR A 603 21.08 5.68 2.75
C THR A 603 22.48 5.56 3.35
N GLN A 604 23.48 5.23 2.54
CA GLN A 604 24.90 5.26 2.92
C GLN A 604 25.58 6.42 2.21
N PRO A 605 26.48 7.16 2.90
CA PRO A 605 27.28 8.19 2.28
C PRO A 605 28.24 7.64 1.24
#